data_d48e2b5c6d7cc0c2082a34119da016f0
#
_entry.id   d48e2b5c6d7cc0c2082a34119da016f0
#
_cell.length_a   1.000
_cell.length_b   1.000
_cell.length_c   1.000
_cell.angle_alpha   90.00
_cell.angle_beta   90.00
_cell.angle_gamma   90.00
#
_symmetry.space_group_name_H-M   'P 1'
#
loop_
_entity.id
_entity.type
_entity.pdbx_description
1 polymer ?
#
loop_
_entity_poly.entity_id
_entity_poly.type
_entity_poly.pdbx_seq_one_letter_code
_entity_poly.pdbx_strand_id
1 'polypeptide(L)'
;MFGAGWYFSGIIYSVGLNPEFTDSGNVGTAEDRVKIDSVNSSSITFNIEEEQWGYLYENGLYGIIGQNGDAVVGEILSVNESLVTRKLLQINGTLVKGDLIRDTALIVKDEDINEYKILGSNSWSGQVSEGVYTPKSVSDLDFETVTYKSELGDFPAYLTSNGDNGIVIFVHGFRGDYKREVFAMVRSREFAEYGYRSMIISYRNDRGLPKDPSGIFQYGVTEWKDLDSAIEKARTLTDNIVLFCISGGGGPCSSWLGNADNQSKVSGLIYEAPVISFWESVEINGESRFPWVPSTLFSYFKLFTEIRYGVDFDSMDFRYDLIDSQIPALLFHGDDDEWVPVSMSDFIASNRSYKYTYKRYENVGHVTAWNADPDEYQQAIKTFLNSLD
;
A
#
# COMPACT_ATOMS: atom_id res chain seq x y z
N MET A 1 19.83 27.79 12.02
CA MET A 1 18.38 27.48 12.02
C MET A 1 17.72 27.76 10.66
N PHE A 2 17.77 28.99 10.11
CA PHE A 2 17.11 29.30 8.82
C PHE A 2 17.53 28.40 7.66
N GLY A 3 18.84 28.12 7.51
CA GLY A 3 19.35 27.23 6.45
C GLY A 3 18.89 25.78 6.60
N ALA A 4 18.80 25.25 7.82
CA ALA A 4 18.28 23.93 8.08
C ALA A 4 16.77 23.85 7.75
N GLY A 5 16.00 24.84 8.20
CA GLY A 5 14.57 24.93 7.85
C GLY A 5 14.33 24.99 6.35
N TRP A 6 15.14 25.74 5.62
CA TRP A 6 15.09 25.77 4.15
C TRP A 6 15.37 24.42 3.49
N TYR A 7 16.41 23.71 3.96
CA TYR A 7 16.80 22.40 3.44
C TYR A 7 15.74 21.33 3.71
N PHE A 8 15.34 21.15 4.97
CA PHE A 8 14.35 20.13 5.33
C PHE A 8 12.96 20.39 4.75
N SER A 9 12.52 21.67 4.69
CA SER A 9 11.26 22.00 4.02
C SER A 9 11.28 21.65 2.53
N GLY A 10 12.44 21.77 1.89
CA GLY A 10 12.64 21.35 0.50
C GLY A 10 12.49 19.86 0.32
N ILE A 11 13.05 19.06 1.23
CA ILE A 11 12.91 17.59 1.21
C ILE A 11 11.44 17.19 1.42
N ILE A 12 10.78 17.72 2.45
CA ILE A 12 9.37 17.43 2.73
C ILE A 12 8.49 17.74 1.50
N TYR A 13 8.74 18.89 0.87
CA TYR A 13 8.00 19.28 -0.32
C TYR A 13 8.27 18.36 -1.51
N SER A 14 9.53 18.14 -1.88
CA SER A 14 9.89 17.41 -3.10
C SER A 14 9.64 15.89 -2.98
N VAL A 15 9.76 15.32 -1.79
CA VAL A 15 9.59 13.88 -1.58
C VAL A 15 8.14 13.55 -1.22
N GLY A 16 7.53 14.31 -0.33
CA GLY A 16 6.22 14.01 0.23
C GLY A 16 5.06 14.69 -0.47
N LEU A 17 5.19 15.98 -0.81
CA LEU A 17 4.05 16.78 -1.27
C LEU A 17 3.98 16.95 -2.80
N ASN A 18 5.11 17.08 -3.47
CA ASN A 18 5.18 17.26 -4.92
C ASN A 18 6.32 16.46 -5.54
N PRO A 19 6.26 15.13 -5.47
CA PRO A 19 7.28 14.28 -6.10
C PRO A 19 7.25 14.44 -7.61
N GLU A 20 8.41 14.61 -8.21
CA GLU A 20 8.56 14.50 -9.64
C GLU A 20 8.37 13.02 -10.04
N PHE A 21 7.35 12.75 -10.83
CA PHE A 21 7.27 11.49 -11.55
C PHE A 21 8.24 11.60 -12.74
N THR A 22 9.44 11.11 -12.57
CA THR A 22 10.35 10.97 -13.70
C THR A 22 9.82 9.84 -14.56
N ASP A 23 9.37 10.16 -15.77
CA ASP A 23 9.23 9.21 -16.88
C ASP A 23 10.63 8.76 -17.36
N SER A 24 11.59 8.62 -16.46
CA SER A 24 12.88 8.08 -16.80
C SER A 24 12.66 6.61 -17.13
N GLY A 25 12.60 6.31 -18.42
CA GLY A 25 12.52 4.97 -18.98
C GLY A 25 13.77 4.10 -18.72
N ASN A 26 14.42 4.37 -17.63
CA ASN A 26 15.21 3.42 -16.91
C ASN A 26 14.28 2.83 -15.85
N VAL A 27 13.65 1.71 -16.17
CA VAL A 27 13.58 0.64 -15.18
C VAL A 27 15.01 0.63 -14.64
N GLY A 28 15.21 1.30 -13.49
CA GLY A 28 16.49 1.22 -12.84
C GLY A 28 16.69 -0.27 -12.77
N THR A 29 17.63 -0.81 -13.51
CA THR A 29 18.15 -2.10 -13.18
C THR A 29 18.46 -1.93 -11.71
N ALA A 30 17.63 -2.54 -10.84
CA ALA A 30 18.03 -2.68 -9.46
C ALA A 30 19.44 -3.18 -9.61
N GLU A 31 20.39 -2.32 -9.30
CA GLU A 31 21.77 -2.73 -9.46
C GLU A 31 21.80 -3.95 -8.62
N ASP A 32 21.87 -5.07 -9.27
CA ASP A 32 21.76 -6.44 -8.86
C ASP A 32 22.56 -6.67 -7.57
N ARG A 33 22.01 -6.36 -6.41
CA ARG A 33 22.77 -6.25 -5.17
C ARG A 33 22.50 -7.40 -4.22
N VAL A 34 21.42 -8.16 -4.46
CA VAL A 34 21.16 -9.38 -3.72
C VAL A 34 21.60 -10.56 -4.55
N LYS A 35 22.64 -11.23 -4.06
CA LYS A 35 23.15 -12.46 -4.66
C LYS A 35 22.62 -13.67 -3.92
N ILE A 36 22.32 -14.70 -4.67
CA ILE A 36 22.11 -16.02 -4.10
C ILE A 36 23.47 -16.58 -3.67
N ASP A 37 23.64 -16.85 -2.37
CA ASP A 37 24.82 -17.50 -1.84
C ASP A 37 24.75 -19.03 -1.98
N SER A 38 23.57 -19.60 -1.72
CA SER A 38 23.35 -21.05 -1.89
C SER A 38 21.87 -21.38 -2.10
N VAL A 39 21.63 -22.46 -2.85
CA VAL A 39 20.31 -23.07 -3.06
C VAL A 39 20.42 -24.55 -2.84
N ASN A 40 19.46 -25.11 -2.12
CA ASN A 40 19.25 -26.56 -2.03
C ASN A 40 17.76 -26.90 -2.17
N SER A 41 17.38 -28.14 -1.99
CA SER A 41 15.98 -28.59 -2.19
C SER A 41 14.95 -28.01 -1.20
N SER A 42 15.43 -27.38 -0.12
CA SER A 42 14.55 -26.94 0.97
C SER A 42 14.81 -25.50 1.43
N SER A 43 15.91 -24.89 0.97
CA SER A 43 16.27 -23.55 1.37
C SER A 43 17.06 -22.79 0.31
N ILE A 44 17.00 -21.47 0.40
CA ILE A 44 17.79 -20.53 -0.37
C ILE A 44 18.41 -19.52 0.58
N THR A 45 19.69 -19.21 0.37
CA THR A 45 20.43 -18.21 1.17
C THR A 45 20.77 -17.04 0.28
N PHE A 46 20.43 -15.85 0.75
CA PHE A 46 20.71 -14.57 0.11
C PHE A 46 21.85 -13.87 0.83
N ASN A 47 22.72 -13.21 0.08
CA ASN A 47 23.67 -12.26 0.63
C ASN A 47 23.12 -10.84 0.40
N ILE A 48 22.67 -10.19 1.45
CA ILE A 48 22.03 -8.90 1.45
C ILE A 48 23.03 -7.87 1.95
N GLU A 49 23.62 -7.11 1.03
CA GLU A 49 24.67 -6.14 1.33
C GLU A 49 24.13 -4.73 1.64
N GLU A 50 22.83 -4.47 1.44
CA GLU A 50 22.21 -3.15 1.65
C GLU A 50 20.79 -3.20 2.23
N GLU A 51 20.44 -2.17 2.99
CA GLU A 51 19.13 -2.00 3.69
C GLU A 51 17.91 -1.99 2.77
N GLN A 52 18.05 -1.67 1.48
CA GLN A 52 16.91 -1.61 0.54
C GLN A 52 16.24 -2.96 0.27
N TRP A 53 16.78 -4.06 0.78
CA TRP A 53 16.20 -5.39 0.69
C TRP A 53 15.70 -5.90 2.05
N GLY A 54 15.30 -4.96 2.93
CA GLY A 54 14.84 -5.22 4.29
C GLY A 54 13.73 -6.28 4.36
N TYR A 55 12.80 -6.30 3.40
CA TYR A 55 11.73 -7.30 3.35
C TYR A 55 12.22 -8.76 3.29
N LEU A 56 13.44 -9.06 2.84
CA LEU A 56 14.01 -10.41 2.97
C LEU A 56 14.35 -10.80 4.41
N TYR A 57 14.41 -9.83 5.32
CA TYR A 57 14.51 -10.03 6.77
C TYR A 57 13.14 -10.08 7.47
N GLU A 58 12.05 -9.73 6.76
CA GLU A 58 10.70 -9.77 7.31
C GLU A 58 10.14 -11.19 7.30
N ASN A 59 9.23 -11.47 8.24
CA ASN A 59 8.50 -12.73 8.24
C ASN A 59 7.56 -12.85 7.02
N GLY A 60 7.27 -14.08 6.62
CA GLY A 60 6.21 -14.37 5.67
C GLY A 60 6.67 -14.94 4.34
N LEU A 61 5.79 -14.85 3.36
CA LEU A 61 5.95 -15.41 2.02
C LEU A 61 6.35 -14.34 1.02
N TYR A 62 7.39 -14.60 0.24
CA TYR A 62 7.85 -13.68 -0.79
C TYR A 62 8.11 -14.42 -2.11
N GLY A 63 7.67 -13.80 -3.22
CA GLY A 63 8.11 -14.17 -4.55
C GLY A 63 9.48 -13.55 -4.84
N ILE A 64 10.37 -14.33 -5.45
CA ILE A 64 11.71 -13.89 -5.84
C ILE A 64 11.84 -14.05 -7.34
N ILE A 65 12.18 -12.97 -8.04
CA ILE A 65 12.46 -13.00 -9.47
C ILE A 65 13.98 -12.93 -9.64
N GLY A 66 14.54 -14.02 -10.11
CA GLY A 66 15.97 -14.14 -10.41
C GLY A 66 16.28 -14.00 -11.89
N GLN A 67 17.55 -14.15 -12.22
CA GLN A 67 18.03 -14.01 -13.59
C GLN A 67 17.59 -15.18 -14.49
N ASN A 68 17.56 -16.40 -13.94
CA ASN A 68 17.33 -17.62 -14.70
C ASN A 68 16.15 -18.44 -14.17
N GLY A 69 15.42 -17.92 -13.21
CA GLY A 69 14.26 -18.57 -12.61
C GLY A 69 13.67 -17.76 -11.47
N ASP A 70 12.55 -18.22 -10.99
CA ASP A 70 11.78 -17.60 -9.93
C ASP A 70 11.58 -18.58 -8.78
N ALA A 71 11.39 -18.06 -7.57
CA ALA A 71 11.13 -18.90 -6.41
C ALA A 71 10.09 -18.27 -5.49
N VAL A 72 9.41 -19.09 -4.71
CA VAL A 72 8.64 -18.67 -3.55
C VAL A 72 9.36 -19.14 -2.30
N VAL A 73 9.63 -18.18 -1.42
CA VAL A 73 10.32 -18.41 -0.15
C VAL A 73 9.39 -18.12 1.02
N GLY A 74 9.48 -18.95 2.05
CA GLY A 74 8.71 -18.85 3.27
C GLY A 74 9.53 -18.30 4.43
N GLU A 75 9.32 -18.87 5.61
CA GLU A 75 9.93 -18.47 6.87
C GLU A 75 11.45 -18.31 6.82
N ILE A 76 11.97 -17.40 7.62
CA ILE A 76 13.40 -17.23 7.84
C ILE A 76 13.89 -18.39 8.71
N LEU A 77 14.86 -19.15 8.18
CA LEU A 77 15.48 -20.26 8.90
C LEU A 77 16.70 -19.81 9.72
N SER A 78 17.43 -18.84 9.21
CA SER A 78 18.56 -18.24 9.94
C SER A 78 18.98 -16.90 9.34
N VAL A 79 19.54 -16.04 10.20
CA VAL A 79 20.24 -14.81 9.81
C VAL A 79 21.62 -14.84 10.42
N ASN A 80 22.65 -14.61 9.59
CA ASN A 80 24.03 -14.54 10.01
C ASN A 80 24.74 -13.42 9.24
N GLU A 81 24.97 -12.30 9.91
CA GLU A 81 25.45 -11.05 9.29
C GLU A 81 24.57 -10.64 8.11
N SER A 82 25.13 -10.56 6.91
CA SER A 82 24.40 -10.25 5.67
C SER A 82 23.74 -11.46 5.01
N LEU A 83 23.89 -12.66 5.58
CA LEU A 83 23.32 -13.89 5.01
C LEU A 83 21.97 -14.20 5.65
N VAL A 84 20.93 -14.22 4.83
CA VAL A 84 19.59 -14.62 5.22
C VAL A 84 19.23 -15.92 4.51
N THR A 85 18.93 -16.96 5.29
CA THR A 85 18.46 -18.24 4.77
C THR A 85 16.97 -18.36 4.99
N ARG A 86 16.25 -18.61 3.91
CA ARG A 86 14.79 -18.79 3.93
C ARG A 86 14.41 -20.17 3.42
N LYS A 87 13.27 -20.66 3.90
CA LYS A 87 12.67 -21.90 3.40
C LYS A 87 12.27 -21.74 1.94
N LEU A 88 12.68 -22.67 1.10
CA LEU A 88 12.28 -22.73 -0.29
C LEU A 88 10.97 -23.54 -0.39
N LEU A 89 9.91 -22.90 -0.90
CA LEU A 89 8.59 -23.52 -1.05
C LEU A 89 8.34 -23.97 -2.49
N GLN A 90 8.77 -23.17 -3.44
CA GLN A 90 8.59 -23.43 -4.87
C GLN A 90 9.76 -22.83 -5.65
N ILE A 91 10.15 -23.49 -6.73
CA ILE A 91 11.14 -22.98 -7.67
C ILE A 91 10.68 -23.26 -9.10
N ASN A 92 10.74 -22.27 -9.96
CA ASN A 92 10.45 -22.33 -11.37
C ASN A 92 11.71 -21.94 -12.14
N GLY A 93 12.21 -22.81 -13.03
CA GLY A 93 13.46 -22.60 -13.73
C GLY A 93 14.67 -23.00 -12.91
N THR A 94 15.77 -22.27 -13.03
CA THR A 94 17.04 -22.61 -12.36
C THR A 94 17.56 -21.41 -11.61
N LEU A 95 17.80 -21.58 -10.32
CA LEU A 95 18.48 -20.60 -9.47
C LEU A 95 19.73 -21.28 -8.90
N VAL A 96 20.87 -20.62 -9.02
CA VAL A 96 22.16 -21.13 -8.55
C VAL A 96 22.94 -20.07 -7.79
N LYS A 97 23.96 -20.51 -7.05
CA LYS A 97 24.89 -19.60 -6.37
C LYS A 97 25.48 -18.58 -7.35
N GLY A 98 25.42 -17.32 -6.98
CA GLY A 98 25.92 -16.19 -7.76
C GLY A 98 24.86 -15.54 -8.66
N ASP A 99 23.68 -16.16 -8.83
CA ASP A 99 22.57 -15.53 -9.52
C ASP A 99 22.14 -14.27 -8.77
N LEU A 100 21.74 -13.28 -9.54
CA LEU A 100 21.26 -11.99 -9.03
C LEU A 100 19.75 -12.01 -8.96
N ILE A 101 19.21 -11.55 -7.84
CA ILE A 101 17.80 -11.27 -7.69
C ILE A 101 17.54 -9.90 -8.29
N ARG A 102 16.61 -9.86 -9.23
CA ARG A 102 16.19 -8.63 -9.91
C ARG A 102 15.10 -7.90 -9.17
N ASP A 103 14.18 -8.66 -8.57
CA ASP A 103 13.03 -8.10 -7.88
C ASP A 103 12.37 -9.12 -6.98
N THR A 104 11.50 -8.65 -6.08
CA THR A 104 10.49 -9.49 -5.46
C THR A 104 9.18 -9.37 -6.18
N ALA A 105 8.42 -10.44 -6.11
CA ALA A 105 7.13 -10.56 -6.77
C ALA A 105 6.01 -10.68 -5.75
N LEU A 106 4.87 -10.16 -6.12
CA LEU A 106 3.60 -10.53 -5.51
C LEU A 106 3.26 -11.96 -5.90
N ILE A 107 2.72 -12.70 -4.97
CA ILE A 107 2.32 -14.09 -5.16
C ILE A 107 0.85 -14.28 -4.83
N VAL A 108 0.24 -15.26 -5.49
CA VAL A 108 -1.10 -15.76 -5.18
C VAL A 108 -0.99 -17.26 -5.04
N LYS A 109 -1.62 -17.81 -4.03
CA LYS A 109 -1.76 -19.26 -3.89
C LYS A 109 -2.91 -19.73 -4.76
N ASP A 110 -2.67 -20.71 -5.62
CA ASP A 110 -3.69 -21.41 -6.37
C ASP A 110 -4.14 -22.62 -5.55
N GLU A 111 -5.30 -22.52 -4.92
CA GLU A 111 -5.83 -23.55 -4.04
C GLU A 111 -6.14 -24.85 -4.76
N ASP A 112 -6.52 -24.80 -6.04
CA ASP A 112 -6.90 -25.98 -6.83
C ASP A 112 -5.71 -26.90 -7.10
N ILE A 113 -4.52 -26.31 -7.31
CA ILE A 113 -3.30 -27.06 -7.59
C ILE A 113 -2.28 -27.01 -6.46
N ASN A 114 -2.58 -26.27 -5.40
CA ASN A 114 -1.70 -26.02 -4.24
C ASN A 114 -0.31 -25.52 -4.64
N GLU A 115 -0.26 -24.63 -5.62
CA GLU A 115 0.94 -23.98 -6.10
C GLU A 115 0.81 -22.45 -5.98
N TYR A 116 1.96 -21.76 -5.96
CA TYR A 116 2.00 -20.32 -5.99
C TYR A 116 2.18 -19.79 -7.42
N LYS A 117 1.35 -18.85 -7.81
CA LYS A 117 1.58 -18.03 -9.01
C LYS A 117 2.40 -16.82 -8.63
N ILE A 118 3.56 -16.70 -9.25
CA ILE A 118 4.41 -15.52 -9.13
C ILE A 118 3.90 -14.50 -10.14
N LEU A 119 3.39 -13.38 -9.63
CA LEU A 119 2.89 -12.26 -10.41
C LEU A 119 4.01 -11.22 -10.48
N GLY A 120 4.01 -10.39 -11.48
CA GLY A 120 5.07 -9.42 -11.78
C GLY A 120 5.66 -8.66 -10.59
N SER A 121 6.62 -7.81 -10.85
CA SER A 121 7.47 -7.22 -9.82
C SER A 121 6.71 -6.44 -8.75
N ASN A 122 7.15 -6.57 -7.51
CA ASN A 122 6.65 -5.75 -6.42
C ASN A 122 7.30 -4.36 -6.54
N SER A 123 6.52 -3.36 -6.91
CA SER A 123 6.99 -1.97 -7.06
C SER A 123 7.55 -1.34 -5.77
N TRP A 124 7.50 -2.04 -4.65
CA TRP A 124 7.98 -1.59 -3.34
C TRP A 124 9.50 -1.59 -3.19
N SER A 125 10.25 -2.20 -4.11
CA SER A 125 11.72 -2.11 -4.11
C SER A 125 12.27 -0.71 -4.43
N GLY A 126 11.44 0.32 -4.35
CA GLY A 126 11.82 1.72 -4.65
C GLY A 126 11.85 2.03 -6.16
N GLN A 127 11.60 1.04 -7.00
CA GLN A 127 11.48 1.20 -8.44
C GLN A 127 10.01 1.19 -8.80
N VAL A 128 9.53 2.31 -9.28
CA VAL A 128 8.20 2.40 -9.86
C VAL A 128 8.19 1.50 -11.10
N SER A 129 7.49 0.38 -11.03
CA SER A 129 7.22 -0.43 -12.21
C SER A 129 6.60 0.48 -13.27
N GLU A 130 7.27 0.64 -14.42
CA GLU A 130 6.68 1.31 -15.59
C GLU A 130 5.61 0.44 -16.25
N GLY A 131 5.44 -0.79 -15.77
CA GLY A 131 4.46 -1.73 -16.27
C GLY A 131 3.04 -1.20 -16.10
N VAL A 132 2.28 -1.26 -17.16
CA VAL A 132 0.83 -1.09 -17.13
C VAL A 132 0.23 -2.48 -16.97
N TYR A 133 -0.48 -2.68 -15.87
CA TYR A 133 -1.13 -3.95 -15.56
C TYR A 133 -2.65 -3.81 -15.68
N THR A 134 -3.31 -4.92 -15.77
CA THR A 134 -4.77 -5.00 -15.78
C THR A 134 -5.22 -6.15 -14.87
N PRO A 135 -6.45 -6.12 -14.34
CA PRO A 135 -7.00 -7.27 -13.61
C PRO A 135 -6.89 -8.57 -14.40
N LYS A 136 -7.04 -8.53 -15.74
CA LYS A 136 -6.88 -9.70 -16.60
C LYS A 136 -5.43 -10.22 -16.64
N SER A 137 -4.45 -9.33 -16.72
CA SER A 137 -3.04 -9.73 -16.80
C SER A 137 -2.47 -10.26 -15.49
N VAL A 138 -3.03 -9.82 -14.35
CA VAL A 138 -2.52 -10.14 -13.01
C VAL A 138 -3.34 -11.26 -12.35
N SER A 139 -4.66 -11.19 -12.43
CA SER A 139 -5.57 -12.08 -11.68
C SER A 139 -6.49 -12.92 -12.56
N ASP A 140 -6.33 -12.89 -13.87
CA ASP A 140 -7.20 -13.53 -14.87
C ASP A 140 -8.68 -13.06 -14.83
N LEU A 141 -8.94 -11.93 -14.17
CA LEU A 141 -10.29 -11.40 -14.04
C LEU A 141 -10.67 -10.54 -15.25
N ASP A 142 -11.86 -10.79 -15.79
CA ASP A 142 -12.46 -9.90 -16.76
C ASP A 142 -12.84 -8.58 -16.10
N PHE A 143 -12.67 -7.49 -16.83
CA PHE A 143 -12.86 -6.14 -16.32
C PHE A 143 -13.30 -5.18 -17.43
N GLU A 144 -13.85 -4.05 -17.01
CA GLU A 144 -14.09 -2.89 -17.87
C GLU A 144 -13.37 -1.66 -17.31
N THR A 145 -13.00 -0.74 -18.19
CA THR A 145 -12.57 0.59 -17.74
C THR A 145 -13.80 1.46 -17.65
N VAL A 146 -14.14 1.86 -16.43
CA VAL A 146 -15.24 2.79 -16.16
C VAL A 146 -14.71 4.19 -15.89
N THR A 147 -15.56 5.17 -16.06
CA THR A 147 -15.24 6.58 -15.76
C THR A 147 -16.23 7.11 -14.74
N TYR A 148 -15.74 7.89 -13.80
CA TYR A 148 -16.55 8.67 -12.87
C TYR A 148 -16.13 10.13 -12.93
N LYS A 149 -17.07 11.03 -12.65
CA LYS A 149 -16.89 12.46 -12.81
C LYS A 149 -16.74 13.12 -11.45
N SER A 150 -15.59 13.76 -11.23
CA SER A 150 -15.32 14.61 -10.08
C SER A 150 -15.25 16.08 -10.46
N GLU A 151 -15.02 16.97 -9.51
CA GLU A 151 -14.94 18.42 -9.73
C GLU A 151 -13.83 18.85 -10.71
N LEU A 152 -12.74 18.07 -10.79
CA LEU A 152 -11.60 18.35 -11.67
C LEU A 152 -11.70 17.70 -13.06
N GLY A 153 -12.69 16.86 -13.30
CA GLY A 153 -12.89 16.19 -14.57
C GLY A 153 -13.23 14.71 -14.43
N ASP A 154 -12.96 13.97 -15.48
CA ASP A 154 -13.25 12.55 -15.58
C ASP A 154 -12.05 11.72 -15.10
N PHE A 155 -12.31 10.77 -14.23
CA PHE A 155 -11.31 9.86 -13.66
C PHE A 155 -11.61 8.41 -14.06
N PRO A 156 -10.62 7.65 -14.52
CA PRO A 156 -10.77 6.25 -14.87
C PRO A 156 -10.65 5.34 -13.66
N ALA A 157 -11.28 4.17 -13.74
CA ALA A 157 -11.10 3.06 -12.83
C ALA A 157 -11.21 1.74 -13.57
N TYR A 158 -10.56 0.67 -13.06
CA TYR A 158 -10.88 -0.69 -13.47
C TYR A 158 -12.02 -1.21 -12.60
N LEU A 159 -12.98 -1.85 -13.23
CA LEU A 159 -14.10 -2.52 -12.56
C LEU A 159 -14.15 -3.97 -13.03
N THR A 160 -13.93 -4.93 -12.11
CA THR A 160 -14.02 -6.35 -12.45
C THR A 160 -15.45 -6.79 -12.70
N SER A 161 -15.64 -7.84 -13.50
CA SER A 161 -16.96 -8.26 -13.96
C SER A 161 -17.67 -9.23 -13.01
N ASN A 162 -16.93 -9.88 -12.10
CA ASN A 162 -17.45 -10.98 -11.29
C ASN A 162 -17.84 -10.52 -9.89
N GLY A 163 -19.04 -10.91 -9.45
CA GLY A 163 -19.54 -10.74 -8.10
C GLY A 163 -20.87 -9.96 -8.01
N ASP A 164 -21.80 -10.48 -7.22
CA ASP A 164 -23.12 -9.90 -6.99
C ASP A 164 -23.34 -9.42 -5.55
N ASN A 165 -22.38 -9.73 -4.63
CA ASN A 165 -22.48 -9.39 -3.22
C ASN A 165 -22.22 -7.90 -2.94
N GLY A 166 -21.43 -7.23 -3.79
CA GLY A 166 -21.10 -5.82 -3.59
C GLY A 166 -19.88 -5.38 -4.41
N ILE A 167 -19.38 -4.20 -4.11
CA ILE A 167 -18.18 -3.64 -4.73
C ILE A 167 -17.19 -3.25 -3.63
N VAL A 168 -15.93 -3.71 -3.78
CA VAL A 168 -14.80 -3.20 -3.01
C VAL A 168 -14.10 -2.12 -3.84
N ILE A 169 -14.01 -0.91 -3.31
CA ILE A 169 -13.29 0.20 -3.93
C ILE A 169 -11.89 0.23 -3.34
N PHE A 170 -10.88 -0.03 -4.17
CA PHE A 170 -9.47 0.09 -3.79
C PHE A 170 -8.98 1.52 -3.99
N VAL A 171 -8.55 2.12 -2.88
CA VAL A 171 -7.96 3.46 -2.81
C VAL A 171 -6.46 3.28 -2.60
N HIS A 172 -5.69 3.45 -3.65
CA HIS A 172 -4.25 3.19 -3.66
C HIS A 172 -3.45 4.18 -2.81
N GLY A 173 -2.20 3.83 -2.54
CA GLY A 173 -1.26 4.64 -1.78
C GLY A 173 -0.65 5.77 -2.60
N PHE A 174 0.27 6.48 -1.95
CA PHE A 174 1.05 7.56 -2.54
C PHE A 174 1.81 7.08 -3.80
N ARG A 175 1.75 7.86 -4.88
CA ARG A 175 2.33 7.56 -6.20
C ARG A 175 1.72 6.36 -6.94
N GLY A 176 0.62 5.79 -6.46
CA GLY A 176 -0.15 4.79 -7.18
C GLY A 176 -0.91 5.37 -8.37
N ASP A 177 -1.56 4.52 -9.10
CA ASP A 177 -2.67 4.79 -10.02
C ASP A 177 -3.31 3.44 -10.40
N TYR A 178 -4.54 3.47 -10.94
CA TYR A 178 -5.29 2.25 -11.24
C TYR A 178 -4.57 1.25 -12.17
N LYS A 179 -3.61 1.70 -12.99
CA LYS A 179 -2.87 0.83 -13.92
C LYS A 179 -1.62 0.20 -13.29
N ARG A 180 -1.20 0.69 -12.13
CA ARG A 180 0.02 0.25 -11.44
C ARG A 180 -0.25 -0.34 -10.07
N GLU A 181 -1.52 -0.33 -9.65
CA GLU A 181 -1.91 -0.86 -8.34
C GLU A 181 -2.06 -2.39 -8.38
N VAL A 182 -0.90 -3.06 -8.49
CA VAL A 182 -0.82 -4.51 -8.62
C VAL A 182 -1.34 -5.21 -7.36
N PHE A 183 -1.13 -4.65 -6.17
CA PHE A 183 -1.67 -5.19 -4.92
C PHE A 183 -3.21 -5.30 -4.98
N ALA A 184 -3.90 -4.23 -5.41
CA ALA A 184 -5.35 -4.27 -5.56
C ALA A 184 -5.80 -5.29 -6.62
N MET A 185 -5.06 -5.43 -7.73
CA MET A 185 -5.37 -6.41 -8.76
C MET A 185 -5.23 -7.85 -8.26
N VAL A 186 -4.19 -8.13 -7.48
CA VAL A 186 -3.99 -9.44 -6.83
C VAL A 186 -5.13 -9.73 -5.87
N ARG A 187 -5.43 -8.77 -4.98
CA ARG A 187 -6.51 -8.92 -3.98
C ARG A 187 -7.89 -9.04 -4.65
N SER A 188 -8.08 -8.45 -5.83
CA SER A 188 -9.34 -8.57 -6.58
C SER A 188 -9.75 -10.01 -6.84
N ARG A 189 -8.80 -10.95 -6.99
CA ARG A 189 -9.10 -12.38 -7.11
C ARG A 189 -9.77 -12.92 -5.85
N GLU A 190 -9.24 -12.60 -4.68
CA GLU A 190 -9.79 -13.03 -3.40
C GLU A 190 -11.19 -12.46 -3.17
N PHE A 191 -11.39 -11.18 -3.48
CA PHE A 191 -12.70 -10.56 -3.39
C PHE A 191 -13.72 -11.17 -4.37
N ALA A 192 -13.29 -11.56 -5.57
CA ALA A 192 -14.15 -12.28 -6.50
C ALA A 192 -14.61 -13.64 -5.95
N GLU A 193 -13.76 -14.36 -5.22
CA GLU A 193 -14.12 -15.60 -4.51
C GLU A 193 -15.15 -15.36 -3.39
N TYR A 194 -15.14 -14.16 -2.80
CA TYR A 194 -16.16 -13.74 -1.82
C TYR A 194 -17.42 -13.14 -2.47
N GLY A 195 -17.49 -13.15 -3.80
CA GLY A 195 -18.62 -12.63 -4.57
C GLY A 195 -18.65 -11.11 -4.71
N TYR A 196 -17.54 -10.42 -4.47
CA TYR A 196 -17.43 -8.97 -4.64
C TYR A 196 -16.73 -8.62 -5.95
N ARG A 197 -17.22 -7.56 -6.60
CA ARG A 197 -16.49 -6.89 -7.68
C ARG A 197 -15.44 -5.95 -7.06
N SER A 198 -14.36 -5.71 -7.78
CA SER A 198 -13.32 -4.75 -7.39
C SER A 198 -13.34 -3.54 -8.31
N MET A 199 -13.39 -2.35 -7.72
CA MET A 199 -13.22 -1.08 -8.43
C MET A 199 -11.90 -0.45 -8.00
N ILE A 200 -10.91 -0.48 -8.88
CA ILE A 200 -9.57 0.08 -8.63
C ILE A 200 -9.56 1.48 -9.20
N ILE A 201 -9.56 2.49 -8.34
CA ILE A 201 -9.75 3.88 -8.74
C ILE A 201 -8.42 4.61 -8.94
N SER A 202 -8.49 5.71 -9.68
CA SER A 202 -7.51 6.80 -9.65
C SER A 202 -8.13 8.06 -9.08
N TYR A 203 -7.32 8.98 -8.61
CA TYR A 203 -7.78 10.28 -8.12
C TYR A 203 -6.81 11.38 -8.53
N ARG A 204 -7.08 12.63 -8.11
CA ARG A 204 -6.24 13.79 -8.46
C ARG A 204 -4.79 13.56 -8.12
N ASN A 205 -3.91 14.17 -8.88
CA ASN A 205 -2.46 14.06 -8.82
C ASN A 205 -1.87 12.74 -9.36
N ASP A 206 -2.67 11.75 -9.73
CA ASP A 206 -2.18 10.55 -10.40
C ASP A 206 -1.59 10.88 -11.78
N ARG A 207 -0.76 9.98 -12.29
CA ARG A 207 -0.05 10.19 -13.56
C ARG A 207 -1.01 10.41 -14.72
N GLY A 208 -0.83 11.55 -15.39
CA GLY A 208 -1.64 11.91 -16.57
C GLY A 208 -3.07 12.33 -16.25
N LEU A 209 -3.42 12.49 -14.98
CA LEU A 209 -4.73 12.94 -14.52
C LEU A 209 -4.70 14.39 -14.03
N PRO A 210 -5.89 15.00 -13.82
CA PRO A 210 -5.98 16.35 -13.30
C PRO A 210 -5.24 16.51 -11.97
N LYS A 211 -4.47 17.59 -11.85
CA LYS A 211 -3.78 17.92 -10.62
C LYS A 211 -4.65 18.78 -9.71
N ASP A 212 -4.47 18.61 -8.41
CA ASP A 212 -5.05 19.52 -7.44
C ASP A 212 -4.61 20.96 -7.73
N PRO A 213 -5.51 21.96 -7.61
CA PRO A 213 -5.17 23.37 -7.83
C PRO A 213 -4.03 23.90 -6.96
N SER A 214 -3.77 23.31 -5.81
CA SER A 214 -2.61 23.64 -4.96
C SER A 214 -1.28 23.16 -5.54
N GLY A 215 -1.31 22.23 -6.51
CA GLY A 215 -0.13 21.63 -7.13
C GLY A 215 0.58 20.59 -6.26
N ILE A 216 -0.02 20.16 -5.14
CA ILE A 216 0.56 19.17 -4.21
C ILE A 216 -0.42 18.07 -3.88
N PHE A 217 0.10 16.95 -3.39
CA PHE A 217 -0.70 15.92 -2.71
C PHE A 217 -1.10 16.44 -1.33
N GLN A 218 -2.37 16.33 -0.99
CA GLN A 218 -2.91 16.80 0.28
C GLN A 218 -3.37 15.66 1.20
N TYR A 219 -3.03 14.43 0.84
CA TYR A 219 -3.25 13.21 1.65
C TYR A 219 -4.66 13.07 2.25
N GLY A 220 -5.67 13.53 1.53
CA GLY A 220 -7.05 13.41 1.93
C GLY A 220 -7.83 14.72 1.97
N VAL A 221 -7.16 15.88 2.17
CA VAL A 221 -7.86 17.18 2.30
C VAL A 221 -8.74 17.50 1.09
N THR A 222 -8.32 17.09 -0.10
CA THR A 222 -9.08 17.29 -1.34
C THR A 222 -9.36 16.00 -2.10
N GLU A 223 -8.52 14.97 -1.96
CA GLU A 223 -8.63 13.69 -2.66
C GLU A 223 -9.92 12.94 -2.30
N TRP A 224 -10.48 13.15 -1.10
CA TRP A 224 -11.76 12.54 -0.71
C TRP A 224 -12.92 12.87 -1.64
N LYS A 225 -12.87 13.99 -2.37
CA LYS A 225 -13.92 14.40 -3.31
C LYS A 225 -13.95 13.49 -4.55
N ASP A 226 -12.78 13.03 -4.99
CA ASP A 226 -12.68 12.08 -6.10
C ASP A 226 -13.15 10.70 -5.63
N LEU A 227 -12.81 10.31 -4.39
CA LEU A 227 -13.33 9.10 -3.76
C LEU A 227 -14.85 9.14 -3.61
N ASP A 228 -15.45 10.26 -3.15
CA ASP A 228 -16.90 10.40 -3.08
C ASP A 228 -17.56 10.20 -4.45
N SER A 229 -16.96 10.76 -5.49
CA SER A 229 -17.44 10.58 -6.87
C SER A 229 -17.33 9.13 -7.35
N ALA A 230 -16.28 8.41 -6.95
CA ALA A 230 -16.13 6.98 -7.24
C ALA A 230 -17.18 6.15 -6.47
N ILE A 231 -17.44 6.47 -5.20
CA ILE A 231 -18.49 5.84 -4.40
C ILE A 231 -19.88 6.06 -5.05
N GLU A 232 -20.20 7.29 -5.46
CA GLU A 232 -21.46 7.57 -6.16
C GLU A 232 -21.58 6.78 -7.47
N LYS A 233 -20.48 6.60 -8.20
CA LYS A 233 -20.46 5.73 -9.39
C LYS A 233 -20.74 4.26 -9.01
N ALA A 234 -20.10 3.74 -7.98
CA ALA A 234 -20.32 2.37 -7.51
C ALA A 234 -21.74 2.16 -7.03
N ARG A 235 -22.36 3.16 -6.36
CA ARG A 235 -23.75 3.15 -5.90
C ARG A 235 -24.79 3.07 -7.02
N THR A 236 -24.41 3.40 -8.25
CA THR A 236 -25.29 3.12 -9.40
C THR A 236 -25.43 1.63 -9.71
N LEU A 237 -24.59 0.79 -9.12
CA LEU A 237 -24.51 -0.65 -9.37
C LEU A 237 -24.90 -1.51 -8.16
N THR A 238 -24.65 -1.02 -6.94
CA THR A 238 -24.95 -1.72 -5.69
C THR A 238 -25.00 -0.74 -4.52
N ASP A 239 -25.76 -1.08 -3.48
CA ASP A 239 -25.73 -0.35 -2.20
C ASP A 239 -24.68 -0.92 -1.21
N ASN A 240 -24.15 -2.13 -1.46
CA ASN A 240 -23.12 -2.75 -0.63
C ASN A 240 -21.73 -2.39 -1.13
N ILE A 241 -21.08 -1.41 -0.51
CA ILE A 241 -19.78 -0.89 -0.88
C ILE A 241 -18.83 -1.02 0.31
N VAL A 242 -17.65 -1.54 0.07
CA VAL A 242 -16.55 -1.60 1.03
C VAL A 242 -15.38 -0.78 0.49
N LEU A 243 -14.76 0.06 1.32
CA LEU A 243 -13.53 0.75 0.95
C LEU A 243 -12.34 -0.07 1.41
N PHE A 244 -11.36 -0.25 0.53
CA PHE A 244 -10.05 -0.81 0.85
C PHE A 244 -8.97 0.27 0.65
N CYS A 245 -8.44 0.77 1.75
CA CYS A 245 -7.64 1.97 1.82
C CYS A 245 -6.18 1.61 2.12
N ILE A 246 -5.29 1.80 1.15
CA ILE A 246 -3.90 1.32 1.20
C ILE A 246 -2.98 2.50 1.45
N SER A 247 -2.12 2.44 2.47
CA SER A 247 -1.05 3.43 2.71
C SER A 247 -1.57 4.88 2.64
N GLY A 248 -1.06 5.69 1.72
CA GLY A 248 -1.53 7.07 1.45
C GLY A 248 -3.03 7.18 1.15
N GLY A 249 -3.67 6.13 0.65
CA GLY A 249 -5.13 6.07 0.46
C GLY A 249 -5.93 6.10 1.76
N GLY A 250 -5.27 5.87 2.89
CA GLY A 250 -5.87 6.03 4.22
C GLY A 250 -6.37 7.44 4.50
N GLY A 251 -5.66 8.46 4.01
CA GLY A 251 -6.04 9.86 4.14
C GLY A 251 -7.39 10.18 3.46
N PRO A 252 -7.53 9.97 2.14
CA PRO A 252 -8.81 10.17 1.44
C PRO A 252 -9.97 9.42 2.07
N CYS A 253 -9.77 8.15 2.48
CA CYS A 253 -10.81 7.36 3.12
C CYS A 253 -11.22 7.96 4.47
N SER A 254 -10.26 8.33 5.32
CA SER A 254 -10.54 8.86 6.66
C SER A 254 -11.13 10.26 6.59
N SER A 255 -10.62 11.12 5.71
CA SER A 255 -11.18 12.45 5.48
C SER A 255 -12.63 12.39 4.97
N TRP A 256 -12.95 11.41 4.10
CA TRP A 256 -14.30 11.20 3.61
C TRP A 256 -15.27 10.87 4.75
N LEU A 257 -14.83 10.22 5.83
CA LEU A 257 -15.62 9.91 7.01
C LEU A 257 -15.99 11.15 7.85
N GLY A 258 -15.21 12.24 7.75
CA GLY A 258 -15.50 13.48 8.45
C GLY A 258 -16.85 14.11 8.08
N ASN A 259 -17.50 13.64 7.01
CA ASN A 259 -18.88 13.98 6.66
C ASN A 259 -19.82 12.87 7.14
N ALA A 260 -20.61 13.13 8.18
CA ALA A 260 -21.53 12.15 8.75
C ALA A 260 -22.58 11.61 7.75
N ASP A 261 -23.01 12.44 6.79
CA ASP A 261 -23.97 12.04 5.76
C ASP A 261 -23.38 11.00 4.79
N ASN A 262 -22.04 10.97 4.66
CA ASN A 262 -21.34 10.02 3.80
C ASN A 262 -21.33 8.61 4.39
N GLN A 263 -21.35 8.46 5.72
CA GLN A 263 -21.19 7.17 6.38
C GLN A 263 -22.26 6.14 5.96
N SER A 264 -23.45 6.57 5.59
CA SER A 264 -24.51 5.69 5.08
C SER A 264 -24.28 5.14 3.66
N LYS A 265 -23.24 5.63 2.95
CA LYS A 265 -22.96 5.25 1.56
C LYS A 265 -22.10 4.00 1.44
N VAL A 266 -21.44 3.58 2.52
CA VAL A 266 -20.56 2.41 2.54
C VAL A 266 -20.87 1.50 3.72
N SER A 267 -20.67 0.20 3.53
CA SER A 267 -20.98 -0.85 4.51
C SER A 267 -19.79 -1.17 5.42
N GLY A 268 -18.57 -0.97 4.95
CA GLY A 268 -17.36 -1.33 5.69
C GLY A 268 -16.10 -0.68 5.18
N LEU A 269 -15.07 -0.68 6.03
CA LEU A 269 -13.74 -0.12 5.76
C LEU A 269 -12.68 -1.18 6.02
N ILE A 270 -11.74 -1.32 5.09
CA ILE A 270 -10.53 -2.12 5.27
C ILE A 270 -9.34 -1.19 5.08
N TYR A 271 -8.40 -1.22 6.00
CA TYR A 271 -7.18 -0.43 5.95
C TYR A 271 -5.95 -1.33 5.95
N GLU A 272 -4.98 -0.99 5.13
CA GLU A 272 -3.66 -1.63 5.09
C GLU A 272 -2.59 -0.57 5.26
N ALA A 273 -1.90 -0.57 6.42
CA ALA A 273 -0.82 0.37 6.76
C ALA A 273 -1.15 1.84 6.42
N PRO A 274 -2.29 2.41 6.89
CA PRO A 274 -2.82 3.65 6.39
C PRO A 274 -2.07 4.88 6.90
N VAL A 275 -1.79 5.84 6.01
CA VAL A 275 -1.42 7.21 6.40
C VAL A 275 -2.68 7.96 6.82
N ILE A 276 -2.86 8.16 8.11
CA ILE A 276 -4.03 8.85 8.67
C ILE A 276 -3.65 10.24 9.19
N SER A 277 -2.39 10.43 9.54
CA SER A 277 -1.78 11.73 9.86
C SER A 277 -0.47 11.86 9.09
N PHE A 278 -0.46 12.76 8.12
CA PHE A 278 0.74 12.92 7.27
C PHE A 278 1.93 13.48 8.08
N TRP A 279 1.69 14.49 8.93
CA TRP A 279 2.79 15.08 9.70
C TRP A 279 3.42 14.09 10.68
N GLU A 280 2.63 13.26 11.34
CA GLU A 280 3.16 12.23 12.24
C GLU A 280 4.08 11.25 11.50
N SER A 281 3.73 10.85 10.28
CA SER A 281 4.61 10.03 9.44
C SER A 281 5.92 10.74 9.12
N VAL A 282 5.86 12.03 8.77
CA VAL A 282 7.07 12.85 8.48
C VAL A 282 7.95 12.99 9.71
N GLU A 283 7.36 13.25 10.87
CA GLU A 283 8.09 13.47 12.13
C GLU A 283 8.82 12.21 12.58
N ILE A 284 8.10 11.09 12.71
CA ILE A 284 8.67 9.81 13.16
C ILE A 284 9.73 9.30 12.18
N ASN A 285 9.45 9.32 10.88
CA ASN A 285 10.45 8.95 9.88
C ASN A 285 11.66 9.90 9.87
N GLY A 286 11.42 11.19 10.08
CA GLY A 286 12.47 12.17 10.20
C GLY A 286 13.38 11.93 11.41
N GLU A 287 12.81 11.62 12.56
CA GLU A 287 13.56 11.29 13.78
C GLU A 287 14.38 10.01 13.60
N SER A 288 13.81 8.98 12.97
CA SER A 288 14.52 7.73 12.67
C SER A 288 15.70 7.94 11.71
N ARG A 289 15.49 8.66 10.61
CA ARG A 289 16.52 8.89 9.57
C ARG A 289 17.57 9.91 9.95
N PHE A 290 17.24 10.84 10.84
CA PHE A 290 18.13 11.93 11.29
C PHE A 290 18.23 11.98 12.82
N PRO A 291 18.70 10.91 13.50
CA PRO A 291 18.70 10.80 14.96
C PRO A 291 19.59 11.86 15.66
N TRP A 292 20.45 12.54 14.89
CA TRP A 292 21.26 13.66 15.37
C TRP A 292 20.49 15.01 15.36
N VAL A 293 19.30 15.07 14.80
CA VAL A 293 18.41 16.26 14.80
C VAL A 293 17.55 16.21 16.06
N PRO A 294 17.61 17.22 16.95
CA PRO A 294 16.72 17.27 18.09
C PRO A 294 15.23 17.26 17.67
N SER A 295 14.42 16.44 18.33
CA SER A 295 12.98 16.30 18.03
C SER A 295 12.22 17.64 18.03
N THR A 296 12.60 18.57 18.90
CA THR A 296 12.02 19.93 18.96
C THR A 296 12.19 20.75 17.69
N LEU A 297 13.11 20.37 16.80
CA LEU A 297 13.29 21.06 15.53
C LEU A 297 12.26 20.63 14.48
N PHE A 298 11.62 19.49 14.63
CA PHE A 298 10.59 19.05 13.67
C PHE A 298 9.38 19.99 13.67
N SER A 299 8.95 20.49 14.83
CA SER A 299 7.91 21.52 14.89
C SER A 299 8.31 22.81 14.17
N TYR A 300 9.60 23.17 14.20
CA TYR A 300 10.13 24.29 13.42
C TYR A 300 10.11 23.99 11.91
N PHE A 301 10.49 22.77 11.51
CA PHE A 301 10.45 22.35 10.10
C PHE A 301 9.01 22.32 9.57
N LYS A 302 8.06 21.86 10.41
CA LYS A 302 6.61 21.94 10.11
C LYS A 302 6.22 23.36 9.77
N LEU A 303 6.35 24.27 10.73
CA LEU A 303 5.99 25.68 10.59
C LEU A 303 6.68 26.32 9.38
N PHE A 304 7.95 26.01 9.17
CA PHE A 304 8.72 26.59 8.05
C PHE A 304 8.20 26.09 6.69
N THR A 305 7.82 24.82 6.61
CA THR A 305 7.24 24.21 5.40
C THR A 305 5.86 24.82 5.11
N GLU A 306 5.03 24.95 6.14
CA GLU A 306 3.70 25.54 6.03
C GLU A 306 3.78 26.99 5.49
N ILE A 307 4.64 27.81 6.07
CA ILE A 307 4.83 29.20 5.62
C ILE A 307 5.38 29.25 4.18
N ARG A 308 6.34 28.39 3.85
CA ARG A 308 7.04 28.44 2.55
C ARG A 308 6.17 27.95 1.40
N TYR A 309 5.37 26.92 1.62
CA TYR A 309 4.62 26.25 0.56
C TYR A 309 3.10 26.41 0.68
N GLY A 310 2.62 27.11 1.70
CA GLY A 310 1.18 27.34 1.90
C GLY A 310 0.42 26.07 2.26
N VAL A 311 1.07 25.13 2.94
CA VAL A 311 0.49 23.85 3.38
C VAL A 311 -0.04 24.02 4.80
N ASP A 312 -1.09 23.29 5.14
CA ASP A 312 -1.61 23.15 6.49
C ASP A 312 -1.58 21.67 6.87
N PHE A 313 -0.54 21.25 7.60
CA PHE A 313 -0.38 19.86 8.01
C PHE A 313 -1.39 19.42 9.06
N ASP A 314 -1.97 20.34 9.84
CA ASP A 314 -3.00 20.02 10.80
C ASP A 314 -4.31 19.60 10.10
N SER A 315 -4.55 20.13 8.91
CA SER A 315 -5.67 19.70 8.06
C SER A 315 -5.49 18.29 7.44
N MET A 316 -4.28 17.73 7.51
CA MET A 316 -3.94 16.39 7.02
C MET A 316 -3.93 15.33 8.15
N ASP A 317 -4.67 15.57 9.22
CA ASP A 317 -4.83 14.62 10.35
C ASP A 317 -6.29 14.22 10.49
N PHE A 318 -6.60 12.99 10.13
CA PHE A 318 -7.96 12.42 10.08
C PHE A 318 -8.16 11.33 11.14
N ARG A 319 -7.32 11.26 12.18
CA ARG A 319 -7.42 10.21 13.20
C ARG A 319 -8.77 10.20 13.90
N TYR A 320 -9.28 11.37 14.22
CA TYR A 320 -10.56 11.50 14.92
C TYR A 320 -11.77 11.18 14.03
N ASP A 321 -11.70 11.48 12.72
CA ASP A 321 -12.74 11.11 11.77
C ASP A 321 -12.91 9.58 11.71
N LEU A 322 -11.79 8.85 11.75
CA LEU A 322 -11.82 7.39 11.79
C LEU A 322 -12.28 6.87 13.16
N ILE A 323 -11.84 7.45 14.28
CA ILE A 323 -12.25 7.05 15.63
C ILE A 323 -13.75 7.23 15.81
N ASP A 324 -14.31 8.34 15.38
CA ASP A 324 -15.72 8.71 15.57
C ASP A 324 -16.67 8.02 14.57
N SER A 325 -16.13 7.43 13.50
CA SER A 325 -16.93 6.75 12.48
C SER A 325 -17.72 5.57 13.04
N GLN A 326 -18.96 5.43 12.58
CA GLN A 326 -19.85 4.33 12.91
C GLN A 326 -19.89 3.22 11.85
N ILE A 327 -18.97 3.24 10.88
CA ILE A 327 -18.83 2.16 9.88
C ILE A 327 -17.91 1.07 10.45
N PRO A 328 -18.27 -0.22 10.37
CA PRO A 328 -17.37 -1.30 10.75
C PRO A 328 -16.01 -1.19 10.05
N ALA A 329 -14.90 -1.48 10.75
CA ALA A 329 -13.58 -1.37 10.18
C ALA A 329 -12.67 -2.56 10.53
N LEU A 330 -11.88 -3.00 9.55
CA LEU A 330 -10.79 -3.95 9.68
C LEU A 330 -9.48 -3.23 9.31
N LEU A 331 -8.47 -3.35 10.16
CA LEU A 331 -7.19 -2.70 9.96
C LEU A 331 -6.05 -3.69 10.08
N PHE A 332 -5.14 -3.66 9.13
CA PHE A 332 -3.90 -4.42 9.10
C PHE A 332 -2.70 -3.48 9.19
N HIS A 333 -1.69 -3.83 10.00
CA HIS A 333 -0.45 -3.07 10.06
C HIS A 333 0.71 -3.93 10.59
N GLY A 334 1.86 -3.85 9.94
CA GLY A 334 3.10 -4.44 10.41
C GLY A 334 3.83 -3.50 11.38
N ASP A 335 4.52 -4.04 12.38
CA ASP A 335 5.20 -3.21 13.39
C ASP A 335 6.62 -2.79 12.99
N ASP A 336 7.13 -3.34 11.90
CA ASP A 336 8.42 -2.96 11.30
C ASP A 336 8.22 -2.09 10.05
N ASP A 337 7.11 -1.36 10.00
CA ASP A 337 6.79 -0.45 8.90
C ASP A 337 7.65 0.81 8.97
N GLU A 338 8.64 0.90 8.07
CA GLU A 338 9.58 2.02 7.99
C GLU A 338 8.99 3.26 7.29
N TRP A 339 7.79 3.16 6.68
CA TRP A 339 7.15 4.24 5.94
C TRP A 339 6.01 4.90 6.71
N VAL A 340 5.15 4.08 7.31
CA VAL A 340 3.99 4.53 8.07
C VAL A 340 4.09 3.98 9.49
N PRO A 341 4.28 4.85 10.49
CA PRO A 341 4.45 4.39 11.87
C PRO A 341 3.23 3.60 12.37
N VAL A 342 3.47 2.39 12.85
CA VAL A 342 2.42 1.53 13.42
C VAL A 342 1.68 2.19 14.59
N SER A 343 2.33 3.14 15.28
CA SER A 343 1.75 3.93 16.37
C SER A 343 0.45 4.63 16.00
N MET A 344 0.28 5.02 14.72
CA MET A 344 -0.99 5.60 14.25
C MET A 344 -2.13 4.59 14.33
N SER A 345 -1.89 3.36 13.91
CA SER A 345 -2.88 2.29 13.98
C SER A 345 -3.13 1.84 15.42
N ASP A 346 -2.09 1.77 16.25
CA ASP A 346 -2.18 1.49 17.69
C ASP A 346 -3.03 2.58 18.39
N PHE A 347 -2.88 3.86 18.00
CA PHE A 347 -3.68 4.96 18.52
C PHE A 347 -5.16 4.78 18.16
N ILE A 348 -5.48 4.45 16.90
CA ILE A 348 -6.86 4.17 16.47
C ILE A 348 -7.43 2.98 17.26
N ALA A 349 -6.68 1.89 17.36
CA ALA A 349 -7.09 0.68 18.08
C ALA A 349 -7.40 0.95 19.56
N SER A 350 -6.64 1.84 20.18
CA SER A 350 -6.81 2.19 21.59
C SER A 350 -8.00 3.15 21.85
N ASN A 351 -8.45 3.89 20.84
CA ASN A 351 -9.46 4.93 21.03
C ASN A 351 -10.79 4.64 20.32
N ARG A 352 -10.79 3.77 19.31
CA ARG A 352 -11.99 3.40 18.59
C ARG A 352 -12.66 2.20 19.22
N SER A 353 -13.95 2.31 19.55
CA SER A 353 -14.70 1.23 20.20
C SER A 353 -15.75 0.55 19.32
N TYR A 354 -16.17 1.19 18.22
CA TYR A 354 -17.26 0.68 17.39
C TYR A 354 -16.77 -0.32 16.35
N LYS A 355 -17.28 -1.56 16.42
CA LYS A 355 -17.08 -2.64 15.43
C LYS A 355 -15.70 -2.56 14.71
N TYR A 356 -14.65 -2.74 15.45
CA TYR A 356 -13.29 -2.58 14.97
C TYR A 356 -12.47 -3.84 15.21
N THR A 357 -11.79 -4.30 14.18
CA THR A 357 -10.84 -5.40 14.25
C THR A 357 -9.47 -4.89 13.83
N TYR A 358 -8.47 -5.06 14.67
CA TYR A 358 -7.09 -4.69 14.39
C TYR A 358 -6.19 -5.93 14.38
N LYS A 359 -5.45 -6.08 13.28
CA LYS A 359 -4.46 -7.11 13.04
C LYS A 359 -3.09 -6.47 12.95
N ARG A 360 -2.32 -6.60 14.04
CA ARG A 360 -0.95 -6.11 14.15
C ARG A 360 0.00 -7.29 13.93
N TYR A 361 0.89 -7.19 12.95
CA TYR A 361 1.84 -8.23 12.57
C TYR A 361 3.24 -7.88 13.05
N GLU A 362 3.92 -8.87 13.67
CA GLU A 362 5.27 -8.71 14.21
C GLU A 362 6.34 -8.92 13.13
N ASN A 363 7.35 -8.02 13.07
CA ASN A 363 8.44 -8.02 12.10
C ASN A 363 7.93 -8.02 10.65
N VAL A 364 6.96 -7.18 10.37
CA VAL A 364 6.32 -7.05 9.06
C VAL A 364 6.36 -5.60 8.64
N GLY A 365 6.82 -5.35 7.42
CA GLY A 365 7.01 -4.03 6.86
C GLY A 365 5.74 -3.43 6.26
N HIS A 366 5.95 -2.40 5.43
CA HIS A 366 4.87 -1.60 4.86
C HIS A 366 4.04 -2.38 3.83
N VAL A 367 2.71 -2.50 4.05
CA VAL A 367 1.75 -3.14 3.13
C VAL A 367 2.11 -4.60 2.81
N THR A 368 2.74 -5.30 3.75
CA THR A 368 3.15 -6.70 3.60
C THR A 368 2.47 -7.64 4.61
N ALA A 369 1.39 -7.19 5.26
CA ALA A 369 0.66 -8.00 6.25
C ALA A 369 0.14 -9.33 5.65
N TRP A 370 -0.31 -9.31 4.39
CA TRP A 370 -0.68 -10.54 3.69
C TRP A 370 0.48 -11.54 3.58
N ASN A 371 1.70 -11.06 3.36
CA ASN A 371 2.88 -11.93 3.25
C ASN A 371 3.20 -12.63 4.57
N ALA A 372 2.91 -11.98 5.70
CA ALA A 372 3.18 -12.54 7.03
C ALA A 372 2.40 -13.83 7.28
N ASP A 373 1.10 -13.80 7.05
CA ASP A 373 0.20 -14.95 7.19
C ASP A 373 -0.99 -14.80 6.22
N PRO A 374 -0.86 -15.30 4.98
CA PRO A 374 -1.92 -15.20 3.97
C PRO A 374 -3.25 -15.81 4.40
N ASP A 375 -3.21 -16.95 5.11
CA ASP A 375 -4.42 -17.67 5.52
C ASP A 375 -5.17 -16.86 6.61
N GLU A 376 -4.44 -16.31 7.58
CA GLU A 376 -5.02 -15.45 8.62
C GLU A 376 -5.56 -14.15 8.04
N TYR A 377 -4.81 -13.53 7.14
CA TYR A 377 -5.18 -12.28 6.47
C TYR A 377 -6.48 -12.45 5.67
N GLN A 378 -6.55 -13.48 4.82
CA GLN A 378 -7.74 -13.80 4.03
C GLN A 378 -8.93 -14.17 4.90
N GLN A 379 -8.70 -14.96 5.95
CA GLN A 379 -9.77 -15.32 6.90
C GLN A 379 -10.30 -14.09 7.66
N ALA A 380 -9.45 -13.14 8.00
CA ALA A 380 -9.88 -11.89 8.63
C ALA A 380 -10.77 -11.06 7.70
N ILE A 381 -10.39 -10.91 6.43
CA ILE A 381 -11.21 -10.24 5.41
C ILE A 381 -12.55 -10.95 5.24
N LYS A 382 -12.55 -12.28 5.04
CA LYS A 382 -13.77 -13.06 4.86
C LYS A 382 -14.71 -12.93 6.05
N THR A 383 -14.16 -13.02 7.27
CA THR A 383 -14.95 -12.86 8.51
C THR A 383 -15.53 -11.45 8.60
N PHE A 384 -14.76 -10.44 8.24
CA PHE A 384 -15.20 -9.05 8.24
C PHE A 384 -16.34 -8.84 7.23
N LEU A 385 -16.19 -9.27 5.98
CA LEU A 385 -17.22 -9.12 4.94
C LEU A 385 -18.54 -9.80 5.36
N ASN A 386 -18.47 -11.02 5.91
CA ASN A 386 -19.65 -11.72 6.42
C ASN A 386 -20.32 -11.05 7.64
N SER A 387 -19.65 -10.12 8.30
CA SER A 387 -20.20 -9.37 9.43
C SER A 387 -20.92 -8.09 9.03
N LEU A 388 -20.87 -7.73 7.75
CA LEU A 388 -21.51 -6.53 7.18
C LEU A 388 -22.96 -6.78 6.76
N ASP A 389 -23.37 -8.05 6.67
CA ASP A 389 -24.72 -8.51 6.29
C ASP A 389 -25.75 -8.30 7.41
#